data_9e82135931f9591781d58e8807350c18
#
_entry.id   9e82135931f9591781d58e8807350c18
#
_cell.length_a   1.000
_cell.length_b   1.000
_cell.length_c   1.000
_cell.angle_alpha   90.00
_cell.angle_beta   90.00
_cell.angle_gamma   90.00
#
_symmetry.space_group_name_H-M   'P 1'
#
loop_
_entity.id
_entity.type
_entity.pdbx_description
1 polymer ?
#
loop_
_entity_poly.entity_id
_entity_poly.type
_entity_poly.pdbx_seq_one_letter_code
_entity_poly.pdbx_strand_id
1 'polypeptide(L)'
;MLGVEKDRVTPDMRRIAKAINFGIVYGMGPQTLSEQLGIDLPTAKDYIGAYYSRYQGVARYRDAAIAGAREKGYVTTLFQRRRYLPDIGHKNRMIRAESERMAVNTPIQGTAADLIKKAMIRIHERLGEENLKSRLLLQVHDELLFEVLEEELLKVRALVQEEMEGVHRLEVPLKVDMKTGRNWEEAH
;
A
#
# COMPACT_ATOMS: atom_id res chain seq x y z
N MET A 1 -11.21 -12.25 -13.40
CA MET A 1 -9.98 -12.97 -13.04
C MET A 1 -10.26 -14.48 -13.04
N LEU A 2 -11.09 -15.01 -12.16
CA LEU A 2 -11.45 -16.45 -12.13
C LEU A 2 -12.71 -16.81 -12.93
N GLY A 3 -13.37 -15.86 -13.60
CA GLY A 3 -14.56 -16.10 -14.41
C GLY A 3 -15.81 -16.59 -13.65
N VAL A 4 -15.86 -16.33 -12.35
CA VAL A 4 -16.93 -16.83 -11.46
C VAL A 4 -17.84 -15.67 -11.06
N GLU A 5 -19.15 -15.92 -11.04
CA GLU A 5 -20.16 -14.99 -10.53
C GLU A 5 -19.92 -14.66 -9.05
N LYS A 6 -20.29 -13.42 -8.65
CA LYS A 6 -19.95 -12.87 -7.31
C LYS A 6 -20.49 -13.71 -6.14
N ASP A 7 -21.65 -14.28 -6.29
CA ASP A 7 -22.34 -15.13 -5.32
C ASP A 7 -21.76 -16.54 -5.19
N ARG A 8 -20.94 -16.96 -6.17
CA ARG A 8 -20.26 -18.26 -6.20
C ARG A 8 -18.81 -18.21 -5.77
N VAL A 9 -18.34 -17.04 -5.30
CA VAL A 9 -16.93 -16.86 -4.86
C VAL A 9 -16.71 -17.54 -3.51
N THR A 10 -15.90 -18.60 -3.51
CA THR A 10 -15.49 -19.29 -2.28
C THR A 10 -14.39 -18.52 -1.53
N PRO A 11 -14.17 -18.82 -0.23
CA PRO A 11 -13.03 -18.25 0.52
C PRO A 11 -11.67 -18.53 -0.14
N ASP A 12 -11.47 -19.73 -0.69
CA ASP A 12 -10.24 -20.08 -1.41
C ASP A 12 -10.05 -19.28 -2.69
N MET A 13 -11.11 -19.11 -3.47
CA MET A 13 -11.07 -18.24 -4.66
C MET A 13 -10.73 -16.82 -4.30
N ARG A 14 -11.25 -16.31 -3.19
CA ARG A 14 -10.92 -14.97 -2.67
C ARG A 14 -9.45 -14.88 -2.25
N ARG A 15 -8.94 -15.91 -1.56
CA ARG A 15 -7.52 -16.01 -1.16
C ARG A 15 -6.61 -16.02 -2.38
N ILE A 16 -6.90 -16.82 -3.40
CA ILE A 16 -6.17 -16.90 -4.67
C ILE A 16 -6.20 -15.54 -5.39
N ALA A 17 -7.37 -14.94 -5.55
CA ALA A 17 -7.52 -13.65 -6.21
C ALA A 17 -6.76 -12.54 -5.47
N LYS A 18 -6.75 -12.55 -4.13
CA LYS A 18 -5.97 -11.62 -3.30
C LYS A 18 -4.46 -11.82 -3.53
N ALA A 19 -3.97 -13.07 -3.51
CA ALA A 19 -2.57 -13.38 -3.75
C ALA A 19 -2.12 -12.95 -5.16
N ILE A 20 -2.94 -13.21 -6.19
CA ILE A 20 -2.66 -12.77 -7.56
C ILE A 20 -2.64 -11.23 -7.64
N ASN A 21 -3.65 -10.56 -7.13
CA ASN A 21 -3.75 -9.11 -7.21
C ASN A 21 -2.57 -8.41 -6.51
N PHE A 22 -2.32 -8.74 -5.26
CA PHE A 22 -1.21 -8.16 -4.52
C PHE A 22 0.15 -8.59 -5.10
N GLY A 23 0.31 -9.86 -5.42
CA GLY A 23 1.55 -10.36 -6.00
C GLY A 23 1.93 -9.62 -7.28
N ILE A 24 1.00 -9.48 -8.20
CA ILE A 24 1.26 -8.80 -9.49
C ILE A 24 1.54 -7.31 -9.29
N VAL A 25 0.76 -6.64 -8.44
CA VAL A 25 0.98 -5.21 -8.14
C VAL A 25 2.38 -4.98 -7.56
N TYR A 26 2.86 -5.89 -6.72
CA TYR A 26 4.21 -5.82 -6.15
C TYR A 26 5.31 -6.44 -7.03
N GLY A 27 4.99 -6.81 -8.28
CA GLY A 27 5.98 -7.27 -9.26
C GLY A 27 6.37 -8.74 -9.12
N MET A 28 5.48 -9.57 -8.55
CA MET A 28 5.68 -11.02 -8.49
C MET A 28 5.73 -11.61 -9.89
N GLY A 29 6.77 -12.41 -10.16
CA GLY A 29 6.89 -13.15 -11.40
C GLY A 29 6.09 -14.46 -11.41
N PRO A 30 5.94 -15.10 -12.58
CA PRO A 30 5.15 -16.33 -12.70
C PRO A 30 5.73 -17.50 -11.91
N GLN A 31 7.03 -17.57 -11.70
CA GLN A 31 7.67 -18.63 -10.90
C GLN A 31 7.21 -18.54 -9.44
N THR A 32 7.32 -17.35 -8.83
CA THR A 32 6.92 -17.13 -7.43
C THR A 32 5.41 -17.32 -7.25
N LEU A 33 4.60 -16.90 -8.25
CA LEU A 33 3.15 -17.10 -8.21
C LEU A 33 2.79 -18.59 -8.26
N SER A 34 3.47 -19.36 -9.12
CA SER A 34 3.33 -20.83 -9.25
C SER A 34 3.61 -21.52 -7.90
N GLU A 35 4.74 -21.19 -7.28
CA GLU A 35 5.15 -21.73 -5.98
C GLU A 35 4.17 -21.37 -4.86
N GLN A 36 3.73 -20.11 -4.80
CA GLN A 36 2.83 -19.62 -3.74
C GLN A 36 1.42 -20.23 -3.82
N LEU A 37 0.93 -20.49 -5.03
CA LEU A 37 -0.40 -21.04 -5.25
C LEU A 37 -0.43 -22.57 -5.41
N GLY A 38 0.75 -23.21 -5.56
CA GLY A 38 0.84 -24.66 -5.83
C GLY A 38 0.28 -25.04 -7.21
N ILE A 39 0.43 -24.15 -8.21
CA ILE A 39 -0.01 -24.37 -9.59
C ILE A 39 1.19 -24.49 -10.53
N ASP A 40 0.99 -25.03 -11.73
CA ASP A 40 2.04 -25.09 -12.72
C ASP A 40 2.41 -23.70 -13.29
N LEU A 41 3.61 -23.61 -13.85
CA LEU A 41 4.15 -22.35 -14.40
C LEU A 41 3.35 -21.80 -15.60
N PRO A 42 2.83 -22.61 -16.54
CA PRO A 42 1.93 -22.13 -17.58
C PRO A 42 0.69 -21.46 -17.01
N THR A 43 -0.02 -22.10 -16.08
CA THR A 43 -1.21 -21.54 -15.42
C THR A 43 -0.90 -20.22 -14.69
N ALA A 44 0.26 -20.13 -14.03
CA ALA A 44 0.68 -18.87 -13.39
C ALA A 44 0.92 -17.74 -14.42
N LYS A 45 1.50 -18.05 -15.58
CA LYS A 45 1.67 -17.10 -16.69
C LYS A 45 0.33 -16.64 -17.25
N ASP A 46 -0.63 -17.55 -17.42
CA ASP A 46 -1.96 -17.23 -17.92
C ASP A 46 -2.71 -16.31 -16.96
N TYR A 47 -2.61 -16.54 -15.65
CA TYR A 47 -3.19 -15.65 -14.65
C TYR A 47 -2.60 -14.23 -14.70
N ILE A 48 -1.29 -14.11 -14.83
CA ILE A 48 -0.62 -12.81 -14.98
C ILE A 48 -1.03 -12.14 -16.29
N GLY A 49 -1.07 -12.89 -17.39
CA GLY A 49 -1.52 -12.39 -18.69
C GLY A 49 -2.97 -11.88 -18.65
N ALA A 50 -3.88 -12.67 -18.11
CA ALA A 50 -5.28 -12.29 -17.92
C ALA A 50 -5.44 -11.06 -17.03
N TYR A 51 -4.63 -10.95 -15.97
CA TYR A 51 -4.61 -9.78 -15.09
C TYR A 51 -4.26 -8.50 -15.86
N TYR A 52 -3.14 -8.49 -16.58
CA TYR A 52 -2.71 -7.31 -17.33
C TYR A 52 -3.63 -6.98 -18.51
N SER A 53 -4.22 -7.99 -19.15
CA SER A 53 -5.23 -7.79 -20.19
C SER A 53 -6.49 -7.11 -19.62
N ARG A 54 -6.90 -7.49 -18.41
CA ARG A 54 -8.07 -6.89 -17.73
C ARG A 54 -7.76 -5.51 -17.17
N TYR A 55 -6.58 -5.33 -16.57
CA TYR A 55 -6.15 -4.11 -15.88
C TYR A 55 -5.01 -3.41 -16.63
N GLN A 56 -5.29 -2.99 -17.87
CA GLN A 56 -4.29 -2.37 -18.74
C GLN A 56 -3.66 -1.10 -18.14
N GLY A 57 -4.36 -0.38 -17.26
CA GLY A 57 -3.80 0.75 -16.52
C GLY A 57 -2.64 0.37 -15.63
N VAL A 58 -2.70 -0.82 -14.99
CA VAL A 58 -1.61 -1.34 -14.15
C VAL A 58 -0.39 -1.69 -15.01
N ALA A 59 -0.60 -2.30 -16.19
CA ALA A 59 0.48 -2.59 -17.13
C ALA A 59 1.18 -1.29 -17.58
N ARG A 60 0.39 -0.28 -18.03
CA ARG A 60 0.93 1.03 -18.43
C ARG A 60 1.70 1.73 -17.32
N TYR A 61 1.16 1.72 -16.11
CA TYR A 61 1.84 2.29 -14.95
C TYR A 61 3.20 1.62 -14.70
N ARG A 62 3.26 0.29 -14.68
CA ARG A 62 4.49 -0.49 -14.50
C ARG A 62 5.54 -0.09 -15.53
N ASP A 63 5.16 -0.13 -16.79
CA ASP A 63 6.08 0.12 -17.91
C ASP A 63 6.58 1.58 -17.88
N ALA A 64 5.70 2.55 -17.59
CA ALA A 64 6.05 3.94 -17.44
C ALA A 64 6.98 4.21 -16.23
N ALA A 65 6.72 3.55 -15.09
CA ALA A 65 7.56 3.68 -13.90
C ALA A 65 8.99 3.16 -14.15
N ILE A 66 9.12 2.01 -14.82
CA ILE A 66 10.43 1.44 -15.17
C ILE A 66 11.15 2.31 -16.21
N ALA A 67 10.45 2.77 -17.25
CA ALA A 67 11.04 3.63 -18.28
C ALA A 67 11.53 4.95 -17.67
N GLY A 68 10.70 5.62 -16.85
CA GLY A 68 11.09 6.84 -16.17
C GLY A 68 12.24 6.67 -15.18
N ALA A 69 12.29 5.52 -14.49
CA ALA A 69 13.41 5.20 -13.61
C ALA A 69 14.72 5.00 -14.38
N ARG A 70 14.68 4.37 -15.54
CA ARG A 70 15.88 4.20 -16.42
C ARG A 70 16.39 5.53 -16.98
N GLU A 71 15.49 6.43 -17.32
CA GLU A 71 15.83 7.76 -17.83
C GLU A 71 16.44 8.65 -16.73
N LYS A 72 15.82 8.67 -15.54
CA LYS A 72 16.14 9.64 -14.48
C LYS A 72 17.13 9.10 -13.43
N GLY A 73 17.27 7.78 -13.31
CA GLY A 73 18.04 7.13 -12.25
C GLY A 73 17.33 7.09 -10.89
N TYR A 74 16.08 7.55 -10.80
CA TYR A 74 15.28 7.57 -9.57
C TYR A 74 13.78 7.53 -9.87
N VAL A 75 13.00 7.24 -8.84
CA VAL A 75 11.54 7.42 -8.81
C VAL A 75 11.14 8.35 -7.68
N THR A 76 9.91 8.88 -7.73
CA THR A 76 9.38 9.79 -6.72
C THR A 76 8.07 9.28 -6.12
N THR A 77 7.82 9.64 -4.86
CA THR A 77 6.48 9.57 -4.28
C THR A 77 5.59 10.67 -4.87
N LEU A 78 4.29 10.64 -4.54
CA LEU A 78 3.35 11.72 -4.86
C LEU A 78 3.82 13.08 -4.31
N PHE A 79 4.56 13.07 -3.19
CA PHE A 79 5.12 14.26 -2.53
C PHE A 79 6.56 14.58 -2.97
N GLN A 80 7.00 14.04 -4.10
CA GLN A 80 8.30 14.31 -4.75
C GLN A 80 9.53 13.86 -3.94
N ARG A 81 9.34 12.98 -2.96
CA ARG A 81 10.47 12.33 -2.28
C ARG A 81 11.11 11.30 -3.20
N ARG A 82 12.41 11.44 -3.42
CA ARG A 82 13.17 10.63 -4.38
C ARG A 82 13.72 9.36 -3.75
N ARG A 83 13.71 8.28 -4.53
CA ARG A 83 14.48 7.07 -4.29
C ARG A 83 15.38 6.80 -5.50
N TYR A 84 16.68 6.86 -5.32
CA TYR A 84 17.64 6.54 -6.37
C TYR A 84 17.71 5.03 -6.60
N LEU A 85 17.89 4.66 -7.87
CA LEU A 85 17.91 3.28 -8.36
C LEU A 85 19.15 3.05 -9.24
N PRO A 86 20.35 2.99 -8.63
CA PRO A 86 21.60 2.87 -9.40
C PRO A 86 21.67 1.60 -10.25
N ASP A 87 20.96 0.56 -9.83
CA ASP A 87 20.98 -0.76 -10.48
C ASP A 87 19.88 -0.96 -11.54
N ILE A 88 19.13 0.08 -11.90
CA ILE A 88 18.00 -0.01 -12.84
C ILE A 88 18.44 -0.43 -14.25
N GLY A 89 19.70 -0.17 -14.62
CA GLY A 89 20.34 -0.57 -15.87
C GLY A 89 21.34 -1.70 -15.72
N HIS A 90 21.40 -2.40 -14.57
CA HIS A 90 22.44 -3.39 -14.29
C HIS A 90 22.42 -4.56 -15.29
N LYS A 91 23.62 -5.05 -15.70
CA LYS A 91 23.75 -6.14 -16.68
C LYS A 91 23.20 -7.47 -16.16
N ASN A 92 23.38 -7.75 -14.87
CA ASN A 92 22.79 -8.93 -14.24
C ASN A 92 21.27 -8.78 -14.15
N ARG A 93 20.56 -9.75 -14.75
CA ARG A 93 19.09 -9.76 -14.82
C ARG A 93 18.42 -9.76 -13.45
N MET A 94 18.97 -10.46 -12.47
CA MET A 94 18.37 -10.55 -11.12
C MET A 94 18.43 -9.22 -10.40
N ILE A 95 19.60 -8.56 -10.41
CA ILE A 95 19.81 -7.24 -9.79
C ILE A 95 18.92 -6.20 -10.47
N ARG A 96 18.88 -6.20 -11.80
CA ARG A 96 18.01 -5.30 -12.56
C ARG A 96 16.53 -5.53 -12.24
N ALA A 97 16.06 -6.78 -12.18
CA ALA A 97 14.66 -7.10 -11.89
C ALA A 97 14.23 -6.64 -10.48
N GLU A 98 15.14 -6.69 -9.51
CA GLU A 98 14.91 -6.14 -8.18
C GLU A 98 14.75 -4.61 -8.23
N SER A 99 15.64 -3.92 -8.92
CA SER A 99 15.56 -2.47 -9.13
C SER A 99 14.29 -2.05 -9.88
N GLU A 100 13.85 -2.83 -10.88
CA GLU A 100 12.57 -2.62 -11.57
C GLU A 100 11.36 -2.79 -10.64
N ARG A 101 11.36 -3.78 -9.73
CA ARG A 101 10.34 -3.91 -8.69
C ARG A 101 10.33 -2.71 -7.75
N MET A 102 11.50 -2.22 -7.34
CA MET A 102 11.61 -1.01 -6.53
C MET A 102 11.06 0.22 -7.28
N ALA A 103 11.29 0.32 -8.59
CA ALA A 103 10.77 1.41 -9.42
C ALA A 103 9.23 1.45 -9.43
N VAL A 104 8.58 0.30 -9.47
CA VAL A 104 7.13 0.17 -9.48
C VAL A 104 6.54 0.40 -8.08
N ASN A 105 7.16 -0.17 -7.04
CA ASN A 105 6.58 -0.19 -5.70
C ASN A 105 6.82 1.11 -4.93
N THR A 106 7.98 1.74 -5.09
CA THR A 106 8.35 2.92 -4.29
C THR A 106 7.40 4.10 -4.43
N PRO A 107 6.87 4.47 -5.62
CA PRO A 107 5.91 5.58 -5.71
C PRO A 107 4.65 5.32 -4.89
N ILE A 108 4.18 4.08 -4.81
CA ILE A 108 2.96 3.71 -4.07
C ILE A 108 3.26 3.58 -2.56
N GLN A 109 4.20 2.70 -2.19
CA GLN A 109 4.54 2.46 -0.79
C GLN A 109 5.16 3.70 -0.12
N GLY A 110 6.00 4.43 -0.85
CA GLY A 110 6.58 5.67 -0.38
C GLY A 110 5.53 6.77 -0.18
N THR A 111 4.52 6.85 -1.06
CA THR A 111 3.39 7.77 -0.89
C THR A 111 2.56 7.40 0.33
N ALA A 112 2.28 6.11 0.57
CA ALA A 112 1.59 5.66 1.79
C ALA A 112 2.35 6.08 3.05
N ALA A 113 3.69 5.91 3.07
CA ALA A 113 4.53 6.36 4.17
C ALA A 113 4.55 7.88 4.35
N ASP A 114 4.43 8.65 3.26
CA ASP A 114 4.34 10.11 3.34
C ASP A 114 2.97 10.58 3.85
N LEU A 115 1.88 9.90 3.44
CA LEU A 115 0.53 10.20 3.91
C LEU A 115 0.42 10.02 5.42
N ILE A 116 0.85 8.86 5.95
CA ILE A 116 0.74 8.60 7.39
C ILE A 116 1.58 9.57 8.22
N LYS A 117 2.79 9.92 7.75
CA LYS A 117 3.63 10.91 8.43
C LYS A 117 3.01 12.30 8.45
N LYS A 118 2.40 12.72 7.33
CA LYS A 118 1.67 14.00 7.28
C LYS A 118 0.47 14.00 8.21
N ALA A 119 -0.28 12.91 8.26
CA ALA A 119 -1.39 12.76 9.20
C ALA A 119 -0.91 12.84 10.66
N MET A 120 0.18 12.13 11.01
CA MET A 120 0.78 12.18 12.35
C MET A 120 1.16 13.60 12.77
N ILE A 121 1.77 14.38 11.88
CA ILE A 121 2.16 15.78 12.17
C ILE A 121 0.91 16.62 12.44
N ARG A 122 -0.10 16.56 11.55
CA ARG A 122 -1.34 17.33 11.72
C ARG A 122 -2.12 16.95 12.99
N ILE A 123 -2.21 15.65 13.28
CA ILE A 123 -2.85 15.16 14.49
C ILE A 123 -2.12 15.68 15.72
N HIS A 124 -0.78 15.64 15.73
CA HIS A 124 0.02 16.15 16.85
C HIS A 124 -0.21 17.65 17.08
N GLU A 125 -0.18 18.44 16.01
CA GLU A 125 -0.43 19.88 16.05
C GLU A 125 -1.83 20.18 16.61
N ARG A 126 -2.87 19.51 16.06
CA ARG A 126 -4.25 19.70 16.51
C ARG A 126 -4.52 19.26 17.95
N LEU A 127 -3.91 18.16 18.40
CA LEU A 127 -4.00 17.75 19.80
C LEU A 127 -3.49 18.86 20.74
N GLY A 128 -2.40 19.52 20.35
CA GLY A 128 -1.84 20.66 21.09
C GLY A 128 -2.71 21.91 21.03
N GLU A 129 -3.19 22.31 19.85
CA GLU A 129 -4.05 23.48 19.63
C GLU A 129 -5.38 23.37 20.41
N GLU A 130 -5.95 22.17 20.46
CA GLU A 130 -7.20 21.88 21.15
C GLU A 130 -7.01 21.58 22.65
N ASN A 131 -5.76 21.70 23.16
CA ASN A 131 -5.36 21.43 24.54
C ASN A 131 -5.77 20.04 25.06
N LEU A 132 -5.75 19.04 24.18
CA LEU A 132 -6.05 17.65 24.52
C LEU A 132 -4.83 17.01 25.23
N LYS A 133 -5.11 16.21 26.26
CA LYS A 133 -4.09 15.48 27.02
C LYS A 133 -3.77 14.12 26.42
N SER A 134 -4.64 13.64 25.53
CA SER A 134 -4.43 12.44 24.75
C SER A 134 -3.21 12.57 23.84
N ARG A 135 -2.55 11.46 23.55
CA ARG A 135 -1.29 11.50 22.81
C ARG A 135 -1.13 10.33 21.84
N LEU A 136 -0.47 10.58 20.71
CA LEU A 136 0.03 9.56 19.82
C LEU A 136 1.22 8.86 20.48
N LEU A 137 1.15 7.53 20.62
CA LEU A 137 2.21 6.74 21.22
C LEU A 137 3.20 6.22 20.19
N LEU A 138 2.70 5.53 19.16
CA LEU A 138 3.55 4.91 18.14
C LEU A 138 2.80 4.65 16.83
N GLN A 139 3.58 4.37 15.80
CA GLN A 139 3.12 3.87 14.52
C GLN A 139 3.58 2.42 14.35
N VAL A 140 2.68 1.54 13.93
CA VAL A 140 2.98 0.17 13.53
C VAL A 140 2.46 -0.04 12.11
N HIS A 141 3.36 -0.17 11.13
CA HIS A 141 3.00 -0.22 9.69
C HIS A 141 2.14 0.97 9.24
N ASP A 142 0.85 0.76 9.02
CA ASP A 142 -0.16 1.73 8.61
C ASP A 142 -1.17 2.08 9.72
N GLU A 143 -0.90 1.62 10.94
CA GLU A 143 -1.71 1.88 12.13
C GLU A 143 -1.06 2.92 13.03
N LEU A 144 -1.89 3.75 13.66
CA LEU A 144 -1.50 4.72 14.69
C LEU A 144 -2.15 4.35 16.02
N LEU A 145 -1.32 4.21 17.06
CA LEU A 145 -1.77 3.91 18.41
C LEU A 145 -1.75 5.17 19.28
N PHE A 146 -2.87 5.41 19.96
CA PHE A 146 -3.05 6.55 20.85
C PHE A 146 -3.36 6.09 22.27
N GLU A 147 -2.86 6.83 23.23
CA GLU A 147 -3.37 6.82 24.59
C GLU A 147 -4.37 7.96 24.73
N VAL A 148 -5.62 7.63 25.06
CA VAL A 148 -6.74 8.58 25.03
C VAL A 148 -7.43 8.60 26.36
N LEU A 149 -7.63 9.80 26.92
CA LEU A 149 -8.48 9.99 28.10
C LEU A 149 -9.94 9.70 27.72
N GLU A 150 -10.68 9.05 28.61
CA GLU A 150 -12.04 8.60 28.34
C GLU A 150 -12.96 9.77 27.97
N GLU A 151 -12.81 10.91 28.66
CA GLU A 151 -13.54 12.15 28.38
C GLU A 151 -13.21 12.80 27.04
N GLU A 152 -12.03 12.50 26.46
CA GLU A 152 -11.57 13.03 25.17
C GLU A 152 -11.86 12.09 23.99
N LEU A 153 -12.32 10.86 24.25
CA LEU A 153 -12.38 9.78 23.25
C LEU A 153 -13.16 10.18 21.98
N LEU A 154 -14.34 10.76 22.13
CA LEU A 154 -15.16 11.14 20.96
C LEU A 154 -14.49 12.24 20.14
N LYS A 155 -13.86 13.20 20.82
CA LYS A 155 -13.20 14.34 20.19
C LYS A 155 -11.94 13.89 19.46
N VAL A 156 -11.08 13.10 20.12
CA VAL A 156 -9.86 12.54 19.51
C VAL A 156 -10.19 11.65 18.32
N ARG A 157 -11.22 10.80 18.44
CA ARG A 157 -11.67 9.94 17.35
C ARG A 157 -12.08 10.76 16.12
N ALA A 158 -12.86 11.81 16.29
CA ALA A 158 -13.29 12.67 15.20
C ALA A 158 -12.10 13.40 14.56
N LEU A 159 -11.19 13.96 15.38
CA LEU A 159 -9.98 14.63 14.95
C LEU A 159 -9.08 13.69 14.14
N VAL A 160 -8.78 12.51 14.65
CA VAL A 160 -7.91 11.54 13.98
C VAL A 160 -8.51 11.09 12.65
N GLN A 161 -9.82 10.81 12.61
CA GLN A 161 -10.50 10.44 11.38
C GLN A 161 -10.40 11.54 10.32
N GLU A 162 -10.68 12.77 10.70
CA GLU A 162 -10.61 13.92 9.80
C GLU A 162 -9.21 14.12 9.22
N GLU A 163 -8.17 14.10 10.07
CA GLU A 163 -6.79 14.32 9.63
C GLU A 163 -6.22 13.17 8.80
N MET A 164 -6.57 11.93 9.10
CA MET A 164 -6.09 10.79 8.32
C MET A 164 -6.84 10.67 6.98
N GLU A 165 -8.17 10.77 6.96
CA GLU A 165 -8.95 10.69 5.72
C GLU A 165 -8.74 11.94 4.83
N GLY A 166 -8.56 13.11 5.44
CA GLY A 166 -8.36 14.39 4.78
C GLY A 166 -6.90 14.76 4.49
N VAL A 167 -5.93 13.90 4.80
CA VAL A 167 -4.48 14.21 4.68
C VAL A 167 -4.07 14.61 3.27
N HIS A 168 -4.69 14.01 2.27
CA HIS A 168 -4.51 14.34 0.86
C HIS A 168 -5.71 13.88 0.03
N ARG A 169 -6.12 14.73 -0.93
CA ARG A 169 -7.20 14.37 -1.86
C ARG A 169 -6.69 13.40 -2.92
N LEU A 170 -7.16 12.17 -2.88
CA LEU A 170 -6.93 11.15 -3.88
C LEU A 170 -8.21 10.91 -4.70
N GLU A 171 -8.08 10.30 -5.88
CA GLU A 171 -9.23 9.84 -6.68
C GLU A 171 -10.02 8.74 -5.96
N VAL A 172 -9.32 7.86 -5.25
CA VAL A 172 -9.91 6.87 -4.35
C VAL A 172 -9.83 7.42 -2.93
N PRO A 173 -10.96 7.60 -2.22
CA PRO A 173 -10.96 8.17 -0.87
C PRO A 173 -10.23 7.25 0.10
N LEU A 174 -9.44 7.86 0.99
CA LEU A 174 -8.89 7.17 2.15
C LEU A 174 -10.01 6.89 3.15
N LYS A 175 -9.97 5.71 3.76
CA LYS A 175 -10.87 5.31 4.83
C LYS A 175 -10.07 4.78 6.00
N VAL A 176 -10.48 5.18 7.20
CA VAL A 176 -9.80 4.82 8.44
C VAL A 176 -10.75 4.02 9.32
N ASP A 177 -10.34 2.81 9.63
CA ASP A 177 -11.02 1.97 10.62
C ASP A 177 -10.42 2.27 12.00
N MET A 178 -11.30 2.49 12.99
CA MET A 178 -10.87 2.81 14.35
C MET A 178 -11.53 1.88 15.34
N LYS A 179 -10.71 1.32 16.21
CA LYS A 179 -11.13 0.50 17.34
C LYS A 179 -10.64 1.13 18.65
N THR A 180 -11.27 0.77 19.73
CA THR A 180 -10.88 1.21 21.08
C THR A 180 -10.89 0.02 22.02
N GLY A 181 -9.99 0.01 22.99
CA GLY A 181 -9.86 -1.02 24.01
C GLY A 181 -9.06 -0.48 25.20
N ARG A 182 -9.03 -1.21 26.28
CA ARG A 182 -8.23 -0.86 27.48
C ARG A 182 -6.74 -1.15 27.30
N ASN A 183 -6.42 -1.94 26.30
CA ASN A 183 -5.06 -2.31 25.90
C ASN A 183 -5.04 -2.57 24.39
N TRP A 184 -3.84 -2.74 23.84
CA TRP A 184 -3.67 -2.94 22.40
C TRP A 184 -4.34 -4.21 21.86
N GLU A 185 -4.32 -5.30 22.63
CA GLU A 185 -4.96 -6.56 22.22
C GLU A 185 -6.47 -6.41 22.02
N GLU A 186 -7.14 -5.67 22.91
CA GLU A 186 -8.58 -5.38 22.77
C GLU A 186 -8.89 -4.42 21.60
N ALA A 187 -7.96 -3.52 21.29
CA ALA A 187 -8.10 -2.53 20.22
C ALA A 187 -7.69 -3.05 18.83
N HIS A 188 -7.10 -4.23 18.71
CA HIS A 188 -6.64 -4.83 17.46
C HIS A 188 -7.62 -5.93 16.98
#